data_102d328ceb897013fda8d3f6ece46da1
#
_entry.id   102d328ceb897013fda8d3f6ece46da1
#
_cell.length_a   1.000
_cell.length_b   1.000
_cell.length_c   1.000
_cell.angle_alpha   90.00
_cell.angle_beta   90.00
_cell.angle_gamma   90.00
#
_symmetry.space_group_name_H-M   'P 1'
#
loop_
_entity.id
_entity.type
_entity.pdbx_description
1 polymer ?
#
loop_
_entity_poly.entity_id
_entity_poly.type
_entity_poly.pdbx_seq_one_letter_code
_entity_poly.pdbx_strand_id
1 'polypeptide(L)'
;MPDLVPLPGSERTQLSNAQSAGQLNESETITVTLVLRRRARVPAALILGPETVTHEELDAQYGAETDDIALVTSTMTELGLTVTDTHQGSRRMMVSGTIAALSAAFGTTLTLVTSPQLGGTGQATHRYRSGGLSVPASLAGIVTAVLGLDDRPVARPQFRRLTAAAASRTVTPETVTPETVTPETVTPETVTPETVTPETVTPETVTPETVTPETVTPEAAPAAVPLTAVQVASLYDFPAGTDGTGQTIAIIELGGGYTKSDLDMYFSGLGLATPSVTAVGVDGASNSPGQPADGEVELDIQVAGAVAPKAAQLVYFADNTDQGFINAIAMAVHTTPPPTVVSISWGQSEDQWSEQSRTAMDGVFADAAALGVTVTVAAGDNGSSDDPNSTSGVHVDFPASSPHVLACGGTQLIGDLNTNTITSEVVWNELENNEGAGGGGVSDVFPLPSWQANVGVPTIAGSTSTGRGVPDVAGNADPVTGYLVVVDGKQQPIGGTSAVAPLWAGLIARLAQATGKKFGLLQPQIYGSVTEGAAAQGFNDITEGNNGAYSAGPGWDATTGLGSPSGQALLTHLSDPPPASTSTPTSTPTSTPTGKKPKRHWWQRL
;
A
#
# COMPACT_ATOMS: atom_id res chain seq x y z
N MET A 1 32.76 -11.54 -27.89
CA MET A 1 31.71 -11.05 -26.98
C MET A 1 30.48 -10.79 -27.85
N PRO A 2 29.28 -11.07 -27.39
CA PRO A 2 28.08 -10.75 -28.18
C PRO A 2 27.97 -9.24 -28.38
N ASP A 3 27.29 -8.82 -29.45
CA ASP A 3 26.85 -7.44 -29.57
C ASP A 3 25.85 -7.15 -28.45
N LEU A 4 26.12 -6.11 -27.67
CA LEU A 4 25.27 -5.68 -26.56
C LEU A 4 24.47 -4.44 -26.98
N VAL A 5 23.20 -4.41 -26.59
CA VAL A 5 22.30 -3.26 -26.77
C VAL A 5 21.78 -2.79 -25.40
N PRO A 6 21.56 -1.48 -25.20
CA PRO A 6 21.05 -0.98 -23.93
C PRO A 6 19.71 -1.63 -23.54
N LEU A 7 19.55 -1.94 -22.25
CA LEU A 7 18.29 -2.37 -21.65
C LEU A 7 17.56 -1.12 -21.14
N PRO A 8 16.45 -0.70 -21.77
CA PRO A 8 15.71 0.48 -21.33
C PRO A 8 15.21 0.37 -19.89
N GLY A 9 15.21 1.49 -19.17
CA GLY A 9 14.72 1.57 -17.80
C GLY A 9 15.61 0.90 -16.75
N SER A 10 16.80 0.43 -17.14
CA SER A 10 17.74 -0.24 -16.23
C SER A 10 18.69 0.73 -15.52
N GLU A 11 18.58 2.01 -15.79
CA GLU A 11 19.41 3.05 -15.18
C GLU A 11 19.25 3.03 -13.66
N ARG A 12 20.38 3.05 -12.96
CA ARG A 12 20.42 3.21 -11.50
C ARG A 12 21.22 4.43 -11.12
N THR A 13 20.60 5.27 -10.27
CA THR A 13 21.21 6.49 -9.75
C THR A 13 22.42 6.16 -8.87
N GLN A 14 23.45 7.00 -8.97
CA GLN A 14 24.63 6.89 -8.13
C GLN A 14 24.27 7.24 -6.67
N LEU A 15 24.75 6.43 -5.73
CA LEU A 15 24.61 6.73 -4.30
C LEU A 15 25.54 7.89 -3.92
N SER A 16 24.99 8.96 -3.38
CA SER A 16 25.72 10.19 -3.02
C SER A 16 26.77 10.00 -1.92
N ASN A 17 26.56 9.04 -1.02
CA ASN A 17 27.40 8.81 0.17
C ASN A 17 28.11 7.45 0.14
N ALA A 18 28.20 6.80 -1.02
CA ALA A 18 28.88 5.52 -1.16
C ALA A 18 30.41 5.68 -1.09
N GLN A 19 31.07 4.85 -0.31
CA GLN A 19 32.53 4.77 -0.20
C GLN A 19 33.01 3.41 -0.69
N SER A 20 34.17 3.36 -1.36
CA SER A 20 34.75 2.08 -1.78
C SER A 20 35.05 1.20 -0.56
N ALA A 21 34.56 -0.02 -0.58
CA ALA A 21 34.76 -1.03 0.49
C ALA A 21 35.84 -2.08 0.12
N GLY A 22 36.60 -1.85 -0.91
CA GLY A 22 37.68 -2.76 -1.35
C GLY A 22 37.41 -3.39 -2.71
N GLN A 23 38.06 -4.52 -2.98
CA GLN A 23 37.91 -5.24 -4.24
C GLN A 23 36.79 -6.29 -4.13
N LEU A 24 35.94 -6.32 -5.16
CA LEU A 24 34.92 -7.35 -5.31
C LEU A 24 35.59 -8.66 -5.78
N ASN A 25 35.14 -9.80 -5.24
CA ASN A 25 35.59 -11.12 -5.70
C ASN A 25 34.85 -11.49 -6.99
N GLU A 26 35.44 -11.17 -8.13
CA GLU A 26 34.82 -11.42 -9.45
C GLU A 26 34.59 -12.91 -9.78
N SER A 27 35.23 -13.83 -9.05
CA SER A 27 35.04 -15.28 -9.21
C SER A 27 33.88 -15.83 -8.36
N GLU A 28 33.30 -15.02 -7.49
CA GLU A 28 32.13 -15.39 -6.73
C GLU A 28 30.92 -15.63 -7.65
N THR A 29 30.17 -16.69 -7.37
CA THR A 29 28.98 -17.06 -8.11
C THR A 29 27.76 -16.43 -7.45
N ILE A 30 26.99 -15.70 -8.22
CA ILE A 30 25.71 -15.12 -7.82
C ILE A 30 24.61 -15.56 -8.78
N THR A 31 23.37 -15.39 -8.35
CA THR A 31 22.19 -15.64 -9.17
C THR A 31 21.45 -14.33 -9.40
N VAL A 32 21.00 -14.09 -10.63
CA VAL A 32 20.19 -12.94 -11.03
C VAL A 32 18.87 -13.42 -11.59
N THR A 33 17.84 -12.58 -11.52
CA THR A 33 16.55 -12.84 -12.14
C THR A 33 16.42 -12.05 -13.43
N LEU A 34 16.16 -12.75 -14.53
CA LEU A 34 15.73 -12.16 -15.80
C LEU A 34 14.20 -12.15 -15.83
N VAL A 35 13.61 -11.00 -16.14
CA VAL A 35 12.17 -10.90 -16.41
C VAL A 35 11.97 -10.83 -17.92
N LEU A 36 11.12 -11.70 -18.44
CA LEU A 36 10.83 -11.77 -19.87
C LEU A 36 9.56 -10.99 -20.21
N ARG A 37 9.47 -10.59 -21.48
CA ARG A 37 8.23 -9.99 -22.01
C ARG A 37 7.06 -10.97 -21.89
N ARG A 38 5.86 -10.42 -21.80
CA ARG A 38 4.62 -11.20 -21.92
C ARG A 38 4.41 -11.64 -23.37
N ARG A 39 3.84 -12.82 -23.54
CA ARG A 39 3.29 -13.29 -24.83
C ARG A 39 2.22 -12.35 -25.37
N ALA A 40 1.31 -11.90 -24.50
CA ALA A 40 0.29 -10.93 -24.80
C ALA A 40 0.05 -10.02 -23.58
N ARG A 41 -0.39 -8.80 -23.81
CA ARG A 41 -0.80 -7.88 -22.74
C ARG A 41 -2.05 -8.42 -22.04
N VAL A 42 -2.08 -8.41 -20.70
CA VAL A 42 -3.29 -8.68 -19.91
C VAL A 42 -4.32 -7.59 -20.24
N PRO A 43 -5.54 -7.96 -20.67
CA PRO A 43 -6.57 -6.98 -20.99
C PRO A 43 -6.94 -6.14 -19.76
N ALA A 44 -7.13 -4.84 -19.95
CA ALA A 44 -7.55 -3.95 -18.86
C ALA A 44 -8.86 -4.40 -18.20
N ALA A 45 -9.81 -4.96 -18.99
CA ALA A 45 -11.06 -5.49 -18.45
C ALA A 45 -10.85 -6.66 -17.48
N LEU A 46 -9.81 -7.48 -17.67
CA LEU A 46 -9.47 -8.56 -16.75
C LEU A 46 -8.81 -8.04 -15.47
N ILE A 47 -7.95 -7.00 -15.59
CA ILE A 47 -7.33 -6.37 -14.42
C ILE A 47 -8.38 -5.64 -13.56
N LEU A 48 -9.31 -4.93 -14.20
CA LEU A 48 -10.36 -4.17 -13.52
C LEU A 48 -11.48 -5.07 -12.94
N GLY A 49 -11.47 -6.36 -13.25
CA GLY A 49 -12.48 -7.32 -12.76
C GLY A 49 -13.87 -7.11 -13.36
N PRO A 50 -14.88 -7.84 -12.90
CA PRO A 50 -14.84 -8.86 -11.85
C PRO A 50 -14.39 -10.26 -12.31
N GLU A 51 -14.14 -10.46 -13.61
CA GLU A 51 -13.69 -11.76 -14.14
C GLU A 51 -12.24 -12.04 -13.73
N THR A 52 -11.95 -13.29 -13.41
CA THR A 52 -10.61 -13.76 -13.07
C THR A 52 -10.22 -14.96 -13.92
N VAL A 53 -8.93 -15.23 -14.03
CA VAL A 53 -8.40 -16.41 -14.71
C VAL A 53 -7.73 -17.36 -13.73
N THR A 54 -7.58 -18.61 -14.12
CA THR A 54 -6.74 -19.58 -13.41
C THR A 54 -5.25 -19.33 -13.71
N HIS A 55 -4.35 -19.93 -12.90
CA HIS A 55 -2.91 -19.89 -13.20
C HIS A 55 -2.60 -20.48 -14.58
N GLU A 56 -3.22 -21.61 -14.92
CA GLU A 56 -3.03 -22.26 -16.22
C GLU A 56 -3.43 -21.36 -17.39
N GLU A 57 -4.54 -20.63 -17.25
CA GLU A 57 -4.99 -19.66 -18.25
C GLU A 57 -4.07 -18.44 -18.33
N LEU A 58 -3.62 -17.92 -17.17
CA LEU A 58 -2.67 -16.81 -17.12
C LEU A 58 -1.37 -17.19 -17.82
N ASP A 59 -0.80 -18.35 -17.48
CA ASP A 59 0.43 -18.87 -18.06
C ASP A 59 0.31 -19.08 -19.57
N ALA A 60 -0.79 -19.72 -20.00
CA ALA A 60 -1.02 -20.03 -21.41
C ALA A 60 -1.24 -18.77 -22.27
N GLN A 61 -1.91 -17.75 -21.72
CA GLN A 61 -2.30 -16.57 -22.50
C GLN A 61 -1.36 -15.38 -22.33
N TYR A 62 -0.74 -15.22 -21.14
CA TYR A 62 0.00 -14.00 -20.77
C TYR A 62 1.39 -14.27 -20.21
N GLY A 63 1.79 -15.51 -20.00
CA GLY A 63 3.14 -15.89 -19.58
C GLY A 63 4.19 -15.59 -20.65
N ALA A 64 5.43 -16.04 -20.43
CA ALA A 64 6.51 -15.94 -21.41
C ALA A 64 6.30 -16.93 -22.58
N GLU A 65 6.75 -16.55 -23.77
CA GLU A 65 6.77 -17.47 -24.92
C GLU A 65 7.83 -18.56 -24.72
N THR A 66 7.48 -19.79 -25.07
CA THR A 66 8.40 -20.93 -24.99
C THR A 66 9.64 -20.72 -25.86
N ASP A 67 9.50 -20.10 -27.03
CA ASP A 67 10.62 -19.81 -27.94
C ASP A 67 11.54 -18.73 -27.34
N ASP A 68 10.98 -17.72 -26.64
CA ASP A 68 11.76 -16.71 -25.94
C ASP A 68 12.58 -17.36 -24.80
N ILE A 69 11.96 -18.24 -24.00
CA ILE A 69 12.63 -19.01 -22.94
C ILE A 69 13.79 -19.84 -23.52
N ALA A 70 13.56 -20.55 -24.61
CA ALA A 70 14.57 -21.36 -25.26
C ALA A 70 15.75 -20.50 -25.79
N LEU A 71 15.46 -19.37 -26.40
CA LEU A 71 16.49 -18.44 -26.90
C LEU A 71 17.30 -17.83 -25.76
N VAL A 72 16.66 -17.40 -24.67
CA VAL A 72 17.38 -16.89 -23.47
C VAL A 72 18.26 -17.99 -22.89
N THR A 73 17.74 -19.21 -22.74
CA THR A 73 18.49 -20.35 -22.20
C THR A 73 19.75 -20.66 -23.03
N SER A 74 19.61 -20.74 -24.36
CA SER A 74 20.76 -21.00 -25.25
C SER A 74 21.77 -19.86 -25.19
N THR A 75 21.32 -18.61 -25.22
CA THR A 75 22.20 -17.43 -25.17
C THR A 75 22.96 -17.35 -23.85
N MET A 76 22.30 -17.59 -22.70
CA MET A 76 22.97 -17.61 -21.40
C MET A 76 24.02 -18.74 -21.32
N THR A 77 23.67 -19.91 -21.82
CA THR A 77 24.62 -21.07 -21.87
C THR A 77 25.84 -20.76 -22.72
N GLU A 78 25.69 -20.12 -23.88
CA GLU A 78 26.79 -19.70 -24.75
C GLU A 78 27.72 -18.67 -24.07
N LEU A 79 27.18 -17.88 -23.13
CA LEU A 79 27.94 -16.92 -22.31
C LEU A 79 28.59 -17.57 -21.07
N GLY A 80 28.46 -18.87 -20.89
CA GLY A 80 29.01 -19.61 -19.75
C GLY A 80 28.18 -19.40 -18.45
N LEU A 81 26.93 -18.99 -18.58
CA LEU A 81 25.98 -18.84 -17.49
C LEU A 81 25.04 -20.05 -17.42
N THR A 82 24.47 -20.32 -16.26
CA THR A 82 23.55 -21.44 -16.04
C THR A 82 22.17 -20.95 -15.69
N VAL A 83 21.16 -21.36 -16.45
CA VAL A 83 19.76 -21.18 -16.06
C VAL A 83 19.44 -22.23 -15.01
N THR A 84 19.09 -21.79 -13.80
CA THR A 84 18.85 -22.67 -12.64
C THR A 84 17.37 -22.91 -12.38
N ASP A 85 16.51 -21.97 -12.78
CA ASP A 85 15.06 -22.10 -12.65
C ASP A 85 14.34 -21.26 -13.73
N THR A 86 13.11 -21.67 -14.07
CA THR A 86 12.26 -20.95 -15.04
C THR A 86 10.79 -21.08 -14.64
N HIS A 87 10.15 -19.95 -14.43
CA HIS A 87 8.71 -19.87 -14.16
C HIS A 87 8.00 -19.11 -15.28
N GLN A 88 7.37 -19.85 -16.18
CA GLN A 88 6.78 -19.31 -17.42
C GLN A 88 5.67 -18.28 -17.11
N GLY A 89 4.78 -18.59 -16.18
CA GLY A 89 3.65 -17.70 -15.82
C GLY A 89 4.08 -16.37 -15.27
N SER A 90 5.01 -16.36 -14.29
CA SER A 90 5.58 -15.12 -13.76
C SER A 90 6.67 -14.52 -14.64
N ARG A 91 7.02 -15.17 -15.76
CA ARG A 91 7.99 -14.71 -16.76
C ARG A 91 9.41 -14.53 -16.22
N ARG A 92 9.77 -15.26 -15.17
CA ARG A 92 11.08 -15.17 -14.49
C ARG A 92 11.97 -16.34 -14.85
N MET A 93 13.24 -16.04 -15.06
CA MET A 93 14.31 -17.03 -15.22
C MET A 93 15.44 -16.68 -14.27
N MET A 94 15.85 -17.66 -13.45
CA MET A 94 17.00 -17.54 -12.57
C MET A 94 18.25 -17.93 -13.33
N VAL A 95 19.25 -17.06 -13.35
CA VAL A 95 20.52 -17.27 -14.07
C VAL A 95 21.69 -17.11 -13.12
N SER A 96 22.51 -18.14 -13.01
CA SER A 96 23.68 -18.17 -12.13
C SER A 96 24.98 -18.11 -12.93
N GLY A 97 25.96 -17.40 -12.39
CA GLY A 97 27.28 -17.27 -12.95
C GLY A 97 28.22 -16.48 -12.08
N THR A 98 29.50 -16.44 -12.45
CA THR A 98 30.46 -15.60 -11.74
C THR A 98 30.12 -14.11 -11.95
N ILE A 99 30.48 -13.29 -10.98
CA ILE A 99 30.31 -11.82 -11.08
C ILE A 99 30.96 -11.29 -12.36
N ALA A 100 32.17 -11.79 -12.73
CA ALA A 100 32.83 -11.41 -13.97
C ALA A 100 32.01 -11.77 -15.21
N ALA A 101 31.46 -13.00 -15.28
CA ALA A 101 30.67 -13.45 -16.42
C ALA A 101 29.35 -12.68 -16.56
N LEU A 102 28.63 -12.45 -15.45
CA LEU A 102 27.40 -11.66 -15.42
C LEU A 102 27.65 -10.20 -15.77
N SER A 103 28.73 -9.58 -15.25
CA SER A 103 29.13 -8.21 -15.60
C SER A 103 29.40 -8.06 -17.10
N ALA A 104 30.09 -9.04 -17.70
CA ALA A 104 30.35 -9.06 -19.13
C ALA A 104 29.08 -9.30 -19.97
N ALA A 105 28.21 -10.20 -19.53
CA ALA A 105 26.95 -10.53 -20.21
C ALA A 105 25.97 -9.34 -20.26
N PHE A 106 25.96 -8.53 -19.18
CA PHE A 106 25.03 -7.40 -19.04
C PHE A 106 25.68 -6.02 -19.17
N GLY A 107 26.94 -5.98 -19.63
CA GLY A 107 27.62 -4.71 -19.99
C GLY A 107 27.75 -3.73 -18.83
N THR A 108 28.01 -4.22 -17.62
CA THR A 108 28.11 -3.40 -16.41
C THR A 108 29.39 -3.65 -15.64
N THR A 109 29.73 -2.75 -14.73
CA THR A 109 30.82 -2.92 -13.77
C THR A 109 30.22 -2.95 -12.36
N LEU A 110 30.55 -3.99 -11.62
CA LEU A 110 30.16 -4.13 -10.22
C LEU A 110 31.36 -3.76 -9.32
N THR A 111 31.05 -3.05 -8.22
CA THR A 111 32.04 -2.65 -7.22
C THR A 111 31.50 -2.94 -5.82
N LEU A 112 32.39 -3.03 -4.83
CA LEU A 112 31.99 -3.15 -3.43
C LEU A 112 32.02 -1.76 -2.79
N VAL A 113 30.88 -1.35 -2.22
CA VAL A 113 30.75 -0.06 -1.56
C VAL A 113 30.14 -0.21 -0.17
N THR A 114 30.47 0.73 0.70
CA THR A 114 29.81 0.94 1.99
C THR A 114 28.97 2.20 1.88
N SER A 115 27.73 2.15 2.31
CA SER A 115 26.81 3.30 2.38
C SER A 115 25.98 3.25 3.66
N PRO A 116 25.31 4.36 4.04
CA PRO A 116 24.36 4.34 5.14
C PRO A 116 23.32 3.25 4.95
N GLN A 117 23.01 2.54 6.03
CA GLN A 117 22.00 1.49 6.02
C GLN A 117 20.60 2.10 5.85
N LEU A 118 19.85 1.64 4.87
CA LEU A 118 18.48 2.06 4.64
C LEU A 118 17.58 1.63 5.82
N GLY A 119 16.89 2.60 6.45
CA GLY A 119 16.04 2.32 7.63
C GLY A 119 16.80 2.03 8.92
N GLY A 120 18.14 2.19 8.95
CA GLY A 120 18.98 1.93 10.12
C GLY A 120 19.99 3.05 10.41
N THR A 121 20.69 2.94 11.53
CA THR A 121 21.72 3.92 11.97
C THR A 121 23.15 3.52 11.60
N GLY A 122 23.34 2.36 10.97
CA GLY A 122 24.64 1.79 10.65
C GLY A 122 25.12 2.08 9.23
N GLN A 123 26.24 1.43 8.90
CA GLN A 123 26.76 1.34 7.53
C GLN A 123 26.56 -0.11 7.05
N ALA A 124 26.20 -0.28 5.77
CA ALA A 124 26.11 -1.58 5.15
C ALA A 124 27.02 -1.64 3.92
N THR A 125 27.58 -2.83 3.65
CA THR A 125 28.44 -3.07 2.48
C THR A 125 27.65 -3.86 1.48
N HIS A 126 27.65 -3.39 0.22
CA HIS A 126 26.89 -4.02 -0.85
C HIS A 126 27.69 -4.09 -2.15
N ARG A 127 27.31 -5.01 -2.97
CA ARG A 127 27.64 -5.06 -4.39
C ARG A 127 26.82 -3.97 -5.10
N TYR A 128 27.49 -3.11 -5.85
CA TYR A 128 26.96 -1.86 -6.33
C TYR A 128 27.22 -1.66 -7.81
N ARG A 129 26.24 -1.13 -8.51
CA ARG A 129 26.35 -0.55 -9.84
C ARG A 129 25.69 0.82 -9.94
N SER A 130 26.11 1.60 -10.93
CA SER A 130 25.42 2.81 -11.40
C SER A 130 25.27 2.75 -12.92
N GLY A 131 24.42 3.60 -13.47
CA GLY A 131 24.13 3.63 -14.91
C GLY A 131 23.23 2.47 -15.37
N GLY A 132 23.12 2.33 -16.69
CA GLY A 132 22.27 1.35 -17.34
C GLY A 132 22.93 -0.01 -17.50
N LEU A 133 22.11 -1.01 -17.83
CA LEU A 133 22.52 -2.34 -18.27
C LEU A 133 22.36 -2.48 -19.77
N SER A 134 23.00 -3.51 -20.31
CA SER A 134 22.82 -3.95 -21.69
C SER A 134 22.47 -5.44 -21.71
N VAL A 135 21.89 -5.89 -22.80
CA VAL A 135 21.60 -7.32 -23.04
C VAL A 135 22.17 -7.71 -24.42
N PRO A 136 22.46 -9.02 -24.65
CA PRO A 136 22.77 -9.50 -25.99
C PRO A 136 21.72 -9.03 -27.01
N ALA A 137 22.14 -8.57 -28.18
CA ALA A 137 21.25 -8.05 -29.21
C ALA A 137 20.13 -9.03 -29.62
N SER A 138 20.41 -10.36 -29.56
CA SER A 138 19.42 -11.41 -29.79
C SER A 138 18.27 -11.41 -28.76
N LEU A 139 18.49 -10.86 -27.57
CA LEU A 139 17.52 -10.82 -26.46
C LEU A 139 16.84 -9.45 -26.31
N ALA A 140 17.14 -8.50 -27.22
CA ALA A 140 16.53 -7.18 -27.22
C ALA A 140 15.00 -7.27 -27.31
N GLY A 141 14.29 -6.62 -26.37
CA GLY A 141 12.83 -6.66 -26.28
C GLY A 141 12.23 -7.99 -25.81
N ILE A 142 13.07 -9.02 -25.55
CA ILE A 142 12.66 -10.28 -24.90
C ILE A 142 12.90 -10.18 -23.39
N VAL A 143 14.14 -9.85 -22.98
CA VAL A 143 14.46 -9.54 -21.59
C VAL A 143 14.05 -8.10 -21.31
N THR A 144 13.20 -7.90 -20.31
CA THR A 144 12.66 -6.58 -19.92
C THR A 144 13.26 -6.06 -18.61
N ALA A 145 13.82 -6.96 -17.78
CA ALA A 145 14.56 -6.57 -16.58
C ALA A 145 15.66 -7.59 -16.26
N VAL A 146 16.72 -7.10 -15.62
CA VAL A 146 17.81 -7.90 -15.02
C VAL A 146 17.98 -7.41 -13.59
N LEU A 147 17.64 -8.26 -12.61
CA LEU A 147 17.55 -7.96 -11.20
C LEU A 147 18.60 -8.73 -10.41
N GLY A 148 19.11 -8.17 -9.30
CA GLY A 148 20.04 -8.85 -8.39
C GLY A 148 21.52 -8.69 -8.72
N LEU A 149 21.91 -7.93 -9.76
CA LEU A 149 23.30 -7.55 -9.98
C LEU A 149 23.83 -6.61 -8.89
N ASP A 150 22.98 -5.71 -8.41
CA ASP A 150 23.21 -4.80 -7.30
C ASP A 150 22.38 -5.28 -6.11
N ASP A 151 22.99 -5.48 -4.95
CA ASP A 151 22.33 -6.02 -3.76
C ASP A 151 22.12 -4.97 -2.66
N ARG A 152 22.13 -3.67 -3.03
CA ARG A 152 21.74 -2.62 -2.08
C ARG A 152 20.27 -2.79 -1.64
N PRO A 153 19.97 -2.51 -0.37
CA PRO A 153 18.59 -2.48 0.10
C PRO A 153 17.74 -1.50 -0.71
N VAL A 154 16.51 -1.92 -1.07
CA VAL A 154 15.60 -1.14 -1.92
C VAL A 154 14.35 -0.66 -1.19
N ALA A 155 14.07 -1.18 0.00
CA ALA A 155 12.91 -0.83 0.78
C ALA A 155 13.24 -0.74 2.27
N ARG A 156 12.42 -0.02 3.01
CA ARG A 156 12.42 0.03 4.46
C ARG A 156 11.07 -0.42 4.98
N PRO A 157 11.00 -0.98 6.20
CA PRO A 157 9.73 -1.28 6.83
C PRO A 157 9.04 0.03 7.22
N GLN A 158 7.72 0.08 7.04
CA GLN A 158 6.91 1.28 7.31
C GLN A 158 6.22 1.17 8.67
N PHE A 159 7.03 0.96 9.74
CA PHE A 159 6.54 0.91 11.11
C PHE A 159 7.25 1.91 12.03
N ARG A 160 6.56 2.31 13.08
CA ARG A 160 7.05 3.20 14.12
C ARG A 160 6.78 2.62 15.51
N ARG A 161 7.78 2.63 16.37
CA ARG A 161 7.62 2.32 17.81
C ARG A 161 7.24 3.56 18.56
N LEU A 162 6.31 3.45 19.53
CA LEU A 162 6.01 4.57 20.41
C LEU A 162 7.25 4.95 21.20
N THR A 163 7.71 6.21 21.05
CA THR A 163 8.86 6.72 21.79
C THR A 163 8.46 7.10 23.23
N ALA A 164 9.44 7.11 24.15
CA ALA A 164 9.20 7.58 25.51
C ALA A 164 8.74 9.06 25.54
N ALA A 165 9.17 9.87 24.57
CA ALA A 165 8.75 11.26 24.43
C ALA A 165 7.27 11.37 24.03
N ALA A 166 6.83 10.57 23.03
CA ALA A 166 5.41 10.51 22.64
C ALA A 166 4.54 10.00 23.78
N ALA A 167 4.93 8.91 24.44
CA ALA A 167 4.21 8.36 25.58
C ALA A 167 4.04 9.37 26.73
N SER A 168 4.98 10.29 26.93
CA SER A 168 4.88 11.33 27.98
C SER A 168 3.91 12.46 27.61
N ARG A 169 3.65 12.71 26.33
CA ARG A 169 2.68 13.73 25.87
C ARG A 169 1.23 13.29 26.09
N THR A 170 0.93 12.00 26.00
CA THR A 170 -0.41 11.44 26.18
C THR A 170 -0.96 11.57 27.62
N VAL A 171 -0.11 11.88 28.60
CA VAL A 171 -0.50 11.96 30.04
C VAL A 171 -0.82 13.37 30.51
N THR A 172 -0.56 14.42 29.71
CA THR A 172 -0.93 15.80 30.08
C THR A 172 -2.22 16.22 29.37
N PRO A 173 -3.36 16.39 30.10
CA PRO A 173 -4.48 17.12 29.54
C PRO A 173 -3.98 18.56 29.26
N GLU A 174 -4.06 19.01 28.01
CA GLU A 174 -3.88 20.44 27.73
C GLU A 174 -4.89 21.22 28.58
N THR A 175 -4.36 22.04 29.46
CA THR A 175 -5.17 23.02 30.20
C THR A 175 -5.60 24.07 29.17
N VAL A 176 -6.75 23.88 28.57
CA VAL A 176 -7.39 24.92 27.77
C VAL A 176 -7.66 26.07 28.73
N THR A 177 -6.80 27.09 28.69
CA THR A 177 -7.10 28.35 29.38
C THR A 177 -8.32 28.95 28.70
N PRO A 178 -9.42 29.23 29.45
CA PRO A 178 -10.59 29.86 28.84
C PRO A 178 -10.17 31.24 28.30
N GLU A 179 -10.27 31.45 27.01
CA GLU A 179 -10.22 32.80 26.45
C GLU A 179 -11.36 33.59 27.06
N THR A 180 -11.02 34.74 27.67
CA THR A 180 -11.95 35.65 28.27
C THR A 180 -12.76 36.30 27.15
N VAL A 181 -13.95 35.77 26.89
CA VAL A 181 -14.89 36.42 26.00
C VAL A 181 -15.42 37.67 26.72
N THR A 182 -15.00 38.83 26.27
CA THR A 182 -15.55 40.11 26.74
C THR A 182 -16.99 40.26 26.17
N PRO A 183 -18.02 40.56 27.02
CA PRO A 183 -19.36 40.75 26.52
C PRO A 183 -19.42 41.99 25.63
N GLU A 184 -19.82 41.85 24.39
CA GLU A 184 -20.22 42.98 23.56
C GLU A 184 -21.54 43.57 24.09
N THR A 185 -21.52 44.86 24.29
CA THR A 185 -22.68 45.64 24.78
C THR A 185 -23.74 45.72 23.68
N VAL A 186 -24.83 44.98 23.84
CA VAL A 186 -25.99 45.09 22.96
C VAL A 186 -26.80 46.31 23.41
N THR A 187 -26.89 47.32 22.59
CA THR A 187 -27.75 48.49 22.81
C THR A 187 -29.22 48.11 22.51
N PRO A 188 -30.20 48.49 23.41
CA PRO A 188 -31.60 48.17 23.18
C PRO A 188 -32.22 49.07 22.09
N GLU A 189 -32.77 48.45 21.05
CA GLU A 189 -33.67 49.17 20.13
C GLU A 189 -35.03 49.41 20.79
N THR A 190 -35.51 50.63 20.63
CA THR A 190 -36.76 51.15 21.18
C THR A 190 -37.98 50.55 20.45
N VAL A 191 -38.76 49.72 21.16
CA VAL A 191 -40.07 49.24 20.67
C VAL A 191 -41.15 50.15 21.22
N THR A 192 -41.95 50.75 20.33
CA THR A 192 -43.10 51.56 20.67
C THR A 192 -44.30 50.68 21.14
N PRO A 193 -45.09 51.11 22.20
CA PRO A 193 -46.17 50.28 22.73
C PRO A 193 -47.45 50.42 21.91
N GLU A 194 -47.96 49.27 21.44
CA GLU A 194 -49.41 49.21 21.07
C GLU A 194 -50.25 48.84 22.26
N THR A 195 -51.37 49.55 22.36
CA THR A 195 -52.38 49.55 23.46
C THR A 195 -53.12 48.21 23.47
N VAL A 196 -53.01 47.41 24.57
CA VAL A 196 -53.96 46.32 24.87
C VAL A 196 -54.64 46.55 26.19
N THR A 197 -55.99 46.47 26.17
CA THR A 197 -56.87 46.62 27.31
C THR A 197 -56.73 45.48 28.32
N PRO A 198 -56.91 45.74 29.64
CA PRO A 198 -56.71 44.77 30.70
C PRO A 198 -57.94 43.88 30.91
N GLU A 199 -57.74 42.55 30.80
CA GLU A 199 -58.64 41.58 31.44
C GLU A 199 -58.00 41.10 32.76
N THR A 200 -58.91 41.06 33.77
CA THR A 200 -58.61 40.74 35.16
C THR A 200 -58.28 39.25 35.33
N VAL A 201 -57.05 38.91 35.68
CA VAL A 201 -56.68 37.58 36.12
C VAL A 201 -56.22 37.67 37.59
N THR A 202 -56.83 36.88 38.44
CA THR A 202 -56.48 36.73 39.86
C THR A 202 -55.13 35.99 40.03
N PRO A 203 -54.28 36.40 40.97
CA PRO A 203 -52.95 35.73 41.13
C PRO A 203 -53.10 34.42 41.91
N GLU A 204 -52.76 33.29 41.28
CA GLU A 204 -52.45 32.10 42.00
C GLU A 204 -50.93 32.12 42.40
N THR A 205 -50.72 31.85 43.67
CA THR A 205 -49.40 31.86 44.30
C THR A 205 -48.62 30.61 43.82
N VAL A 206 -47.70 30.75 42.86
CA VAL A 206 -46.75 29.71 42.50
C VAL A 206 -45.52 29.91 43.36
N THR A 207 -45.22 28.94 44.24
CA THR A 207 -43.97 28.86 44.96
C THR A 207 -42.85 28.47 43.98
N PRO A 208 -41.70 29.16 43.97
CA PRO A 208 -40.58 28.72 43.13
C PRO A 208 -39.97 27.44 43.69
N GLU A 209 -40.10 26.33 42.99
CA GLU A 209 -39.21 25.19 43.22
C GLU A 209 -37.79 25.59 42.78
N THR A 210 -36.86 25.50 43.73
CA THR A 210 -35.43 25.71 43.44
C THR A 210 -34.93 24.51 42.63
N VAL A 211 -34.90 24.64 41.34
CA VAL A 211 -34.18 23.71 40.47
C VAL A 211 -32.69 24.03 40.65
N THR A 212 -31.99 23.22 41.43
CA THR A 212 -30.52 23.21 41.43
C THR A 212 -30.06 22.69 40.04
N PRO A 213 -29.25 23.48 39.31
CA PRO A 213 -28.65 22.92 38.09
C PRO A 213 -27.75 21.72 38.50
N GLU A 214 -28.09 20.53 38.05
CA GLU A 214 -27.12 19.47 38.04
C GLU A 214 -25.93 19.94 37.16
N THR A 215 -24.78 20.09 37.77
CA THR A 215 -23.52 20.33 37.04
C THR A 215 -23.22 19.04 36.33
N VAL A 216 -23.64 18.90 35.08
CA VAL A 216 -23.11 17.90 34.18
C VAL A 216 -21.66 18.29 33.96
N THR A 217 -20.76 17.66 34.69
CA THR A 217 -19.32 17.70 34.31
C THR A 217 -19.22 17.09 32.94
N PRO A 218 -18.66 17.80 31.94
CA PRO A 218 -18.39 17.17 30.66
C PRO A 218 -17.51 15.93 30.94
N GLU A 219 -17.95 14.77 30.49
CA GLU A 219 -17.12 13.58 30.49
C GLU A 219 -15.86 13.92 29.71
N ALA A 220 -14.70 13.73 30.31
CA ALA A 220 -13.44 14.02 29.63
C ALA A 220 -13.38 13.20 28.35
N ALA A 221 -13.05 13.85 27.23
CA ALA A 221 -12.85 13.13 25.97
C ALA A 221 -11.89 11.96 26.17
N PRO A 222 -12.14 10.79 25.56
CA PRO A 222 -11.25 9.62 25.67
C PRO A 222 -9.82 10.03 25.30
N ALA A 223 -8.86 9.59 26.10
CA ALA A 223 -7.46 9.87 25.84
C ALA A 223 -6.96 9.00 24.68
N ALA A 224 -6.03 9.52 23.88
CA ALA A 224 -5.28 8.74 22.91
C ALA A 224 -4.46 7.67 23.64
N VAL A 225 -4.72 6.41 23.41
CA VAL A 225 -4.04 5.27 24.02
C VAL A 225 -3.82 4.16 22.99
N PRO A 226 -2.77 3.35 23.13
CA PRO A 226 -2.56 2.18 22.28
C PRO A 226 -3.74 1.20 22.37
N LEU A 227 -4.10 0.60 21.24
CA LEU A 227 -5.23 -0.32 21.09
C LEU A 227 -4.74 -1.72 20.71
N THR A 228 -5.55 -2.74 20.97
CA THR A 228 -5.35 -4.05 20.34
C THR A 228 -5.95 -4.04 18.92
N ALA A 229 -5.44 -4.88 18.02
CA ALA A 229 -6.00 -5.00 16.67
C ALA A 229 -7.49 -5.41 16.68
N VAL A 230 -7.92 -6.19 17.69
CA VAL A 230 -9.33 -6.54 17.88
C VAL A 230 -10.19 -5.33 18.23
N GLN A 231 -9.68 -4.40 19.05
CA GLN A 231 -10.38 -3.16 19.39
C GLN A 231 -10.48 -2.24 18.17
N VAL A 232 -9.39 -2.11 17.38
CA VAL A 232 -9.42 -1.34 16.13
C VAL A 232 -10.44 -1.94 15.15
N ALA A 233 -10.43 -3.26 14.94
CA ALA A 233 -11.42 -3.94 14.08
C ALA A 233 -12.86 -3.74 14.57
N SER A 234 -13.06 -3.65 15.89
CA SER A 234 -14.37 -3.38 16.49
C SER A 234 -14.82 -1.94 16.22
N LEU A 235 -13.94 -0.96 16.44
CA LEU A 235 -14.21 0.45 16.14
C LEU A 235 -14.52 0.69 14.66
N TYR A 236 -13.86 -0.04 13.77
CA TYR A 236 -14.12 -0.01 12.32
C TYR A 236 -15.26 -0.92 11.87
N ASP A 237 -16.07 -1.43 12.81
CA ASP A 237 -17.26 -2.25 12.53
C ASP A 237 -16.98 -3.40 11.56
N PHE A 238 -15.91 -4.17 11.80
CA PHE A 238 -15.57 -5.31 10.94
C PHE A 238 -16.71 -6.35 10.92
N PRO A 239 -17.02 -6.96 9.76
CA PRO A 239 -18.22 -7.78 9.59
C PRO A 239 -18.37 -8.88 10.63
N ALA A 240 -19.44 -8.85 11.41
CA ALA A 240 -19.72 -9.87 12.41
C ALA A 240 -19.96 -11.26 11.77
N GLY A 241 -19.60 -12.32 12.47
CA GLY A 241 -19.79 -13.69 11.99
C GLY A 241 -18.78 -14.16 10.93
N THR A 242 -17.79 -13.36 10.62
CA THR A 242 -16.64 -13.71 9.77
C THR A 242 -15.34 -13.70 10.58
N ASP A 243 -14.40 -14.56 10.25
CA ASP A 243 -13.14 -14.74 10.97
C ASP A 243 -11.96 -15.14 10.04
N GLY A 244 -12.15 -15.04 8.72
CA GLY A 244 -11.17 -15.43 7.71
C GLY A 244 -11.16 -16.92 7.38
N THR A 245 -12.13 -17.71 7.87
CA THR A 245 -12.20 -19.15 7.58
C THR A 245 -12.15 -19.43 6.08
N GLY A 246 -11.22 -20.32 5.68
CA GLY A 246 -11.03 -20.73 4.29
C GLY A 246 -10.25 -19.74 3.44
N GLN A 247 -9.73 -18.64 4.02
CA GLN A 247 -8.92 -17.65 3.35
C GLN A 247 -7.43 -17.82 3.66
N THR A 248 -6.60 -17.28 2.78
CA THR A 248 -5.14 -17.25 2.95
C THR A 248 -4.64 -15.83 2.76
N ILE A 249 -3.84 -15.34 3.69
CA ILE A 249 -3.14 -14.05 3.64
C ILE A 249 -1.65 -14.36 3.39
N ALA A 250 -1.08 -13.84 2.32
CA ALA A 250 0.36 -13.84 2.11
C ALA A 250 0.95 -12.54 2.66
N ILE A 251 2.08 -12.62 3.35
CA ILE A 251 2.80 -11.48 3.93
C ILE A 251 4.21 -11.49 3.35
N ILE A 252 4.70 -10.33 2.91
CA ILE A 252 6.03 -10.21 2.29
C ILE A 252 6.98 -9.51 3.26
N GLU A 253 8.09 -10.20 3.58
CA GLU A 253 9.08 -9.74 4.53
C GLU A 253 10.49 -9.69 3.92
N LEU A 254 11.19 -8.58 4.12
CA LEU A 254 12.54 -8.36 3.55
C LEU A 254 13.64 -8.39 4.62
N GLY A 255 13.41 -9.13 5.69
CA GLY A 255 14.33 -9.32 6.81
C GLY A 255 13.57 -9.57 8.11
N GLY A 256 14.30 -9.79 9.19
CA GLY A 256 13.71 -10.10 10.49
C GLY A 256 13.09 -11.50 10.60
N GLY A 257 12.26 -11.67 11.60
CA GLY A 257 11.58 -12.92 11.84
C GLY A 257 10.58 -12.86 12.98
N TYR A 258 9.90 -13.96 13.19
CA TYR A 258 8.97 -14.16 14.30
C TYR A 258 9.30 -15.42 15.08
N THR A 259 8.88 -15.45 16.34
CA THR A 259 8.95 -16.66 17.16
C THR A 259 7.55 -17.19 17.49
N LYS A 260 7.43 -18.53 17.54
CA LYS A 260 6.15 -19.11 17.96
C LYS A 260 5.75 -18.69 19.37
N SER A 261 6.72 -18.45 20.26
CA SER A 261 6.45 -18.01 21.64
C SER A 261 5.81 -16.62 21.69
N ASP A 262 6.23 -15.70 20.82
CA ASP A 262 5.68 -14.34 20.77
C ASP A 262 4.26 -14.36 20.19
N LEU A 263 4.04 -15.14 19.14
CA LEU A 263 2.69 -15.35 18.60
C LEU A 263 1.76 -15.98 19.64
N ASP A 264 2.19 -17.05 20.33
CA ASP A 264 1.37 -17.70 21.36
C ASP A 264 1.07 -16.74 22.53
N MET A 265 2.04 -15.91 22.94
CA MET A 265 1.85 -14.90 23.98
C MET A 265 0.83 -13.84 23.54
N TYR A 266 0.97 -13.31 22.34
CA TYR A 266 0.06 -12.29 21.80
C TYR A 266 -1.38 -12.80 21.67
N PHE A 267 -1.59 -13.90 20.94
CA PHE A 267 -2.93 -14.41 20.67
C PHE A 267 -3.62 -14.92 21.95
N SER A 268 -2.89 -15.60 22.85
CA SER A 268 -3.46 -16.00 24.13
C SER A 268 -3.85 -14.81 25.02
N GLY A 269 -3.07 -13.70 24.97
CA GLY A 269 -3.40 -12.45 25.64
C GLY A 269 -4.71 -11.82 25.16
N LEU A 270 -5.08 -12.05 23.90
CA LEU A 270 -6.35 -11.63 23.31
C LEU A 270 -7.48 -12.66 23.49
N GLY A 271 -7.22 -13.82 24.10
CA GLY A 271 -8.18 -14.93 24.19
C GLY A 271 -8.43 -15.64 22.85
N LEU A 272 -7.52 -15.49 21.89
CA LEU A 272 -7.56 -16.12 20.58
C LEU A 272 -6.63 -17.34 20.52
N ALA A 273 -6.95 -18.28 19.65
CA ALA A 273 -5.99 -19.31 19.26
C ALA A 273 -4.97 -18.73 18.26
N THR A 274 -3.71 -19.14 18.41
CA THR A 274 -2.67 -18.77 17.44
C THR A 274 -3.06 -19.28 16.05
N PRO A 275 -3.12 -18.40 15.01
CA PRO A 275 -3.46 -18.81 13.64
C PRO A 275 -2.39 -19.72 13.04
N SER A 276 -2.72 -20.36 11.92
CA SER A 276 -1.73 -21.11 11.13
C SER A 276 -0.80 -20.13 10.43
N VAL A 277 0.46 -20.05 10.85
CA VAL A 277 1.52 -19.22 10.27
C VAL A 277 2.60 -20.14 9.72
N THR A 278 2.95 -19.97 8.44
CA THR A 278 3.97 -20.75 7.74
C THR A 278 5.00 -19.84 7.12
N ALA A 279 6.26 -19.98 7.50
CA ALA A 279 7.37 -19.28 6.87
C ALA A 279 7.74 -19.93 5.53
N VAL A 280 7.91 -19.12 4.50
CA VAL A 280 8.31 -19.52 3.14
C VAL A 280 9.60 -18.76 2.79
N GLY A 281 10.69 -19.48 2.58
CA GLY A 281 11.96 -18.89 2.15
C GLY A 281 11.99 -18.66 0.63
N VAL A 282 12.48 -17.50 0.21
CA VAL A 282 12.66 -17.10 -1.19
C VAL A 282 14.14 -16.88 -1.45
N ASP A 283 14.67 -17.47 -2.52
CA ASP A 283 16.08 -17.34 -2.95
C ASP A 283 17.11 -17.65 -1.85
N GLY A 284 16.74 -18.49 -0.86
CA GLY A 284 17.60 -18.88 0.25
C GLY A 284 17.41 -18.08 1.55
N ALA A 285 16.63 -17.02 1.53
CA ALA A 285 16.24 -16.31 2.75
C ALA A 285 15.30 -17.15 3.64
N SER A 286 15.19 -16.80 4.91
CA SER A 286 14.36 -17.55 5.87
C SER A 286 13.93 -16.67 7.03
N ASN A 287 12.94 -17.14 7.80
CA ASN A 287 12.57 -16.56 9.09
C ASN A 287 13.82 -16.50 10.02
N SER A 288 14.26 -15.30 10.37
CA SER A 288 15.53 -15.06 11.09
C SER A 288 15.31 -14.08 12.25
N PRO A 289 14.64 -14.50 13.35
CA PRO A 289 14.38 -13.64 14.49
C PRO A 289 15.66 -13.21 15.21
N GLY A 290 15.60 -12.09 15.95
CA GLY A 290 16.72 -11.45 16.64
C GLY A 290 17.29 -10.27 15.85
N GLN A 291 16.52 -9.68 14.94
CA GLN A 291 16.92 -8.57 14.09
C GLN A 291 16.05 -7.32 14.30
N PRO A 292 16.51 -6.12 13.92
CA PRO A 292 15.71 -4.89 14.07
C PRO A 292 14.35 -4.94 13.37
N ALA A 293 14.22 -5.70 12.28
CA ALA A 293 13.00 -5.85 11.50
C ALA A 293 11.98 -6.84 12.10
N ASP A 294 12.29 -7.51 13.22
CA ASP A 294 11.32 -8.41 13.90
C ASP A 294 10.06 -7.65 14.29
N GLY A 295 10.18 -6.35 14.59
CA GLY A 295 9.03 -5.49 14.86
C GLY A 295 8.05 -5.40 13.71
N GLU A 296 8.52 -5.40 12.47
CA GLU A 296 7.69 -5.43 11.26
C GLU A 296 6.98 -6.78 11.12
N VAL A 297 7.78 -7.86 11.13
CA VAL A 297 7.26 -9.22 10.92
C VAL A 297 6.21 -9.60 11.95
N GLU A 298 6.48 -9.31 13.24
CA GLU A 298 5.54 -9.60 14.33
C GLU A 298 4.28 -8.72 14.24
N LEU A 299 4.42 -7.45 13.85
CA LEU A 299 3.30 -6.52 13.65
C LEU A 299 2.34 -7.06 12.58
N ASP A 300 2.87 -7.39 11.40
CA ASP A 300 2.08 -7.85 10.26
C ASP A 300 1.30 -9.13 10.57
N ILE A 301 2.00 -10.15 11.13
CA ILE A 301 1.39 -11.43 11.49
C ILE A 301 0.32 -11.25 12.58
N GLN A 302 0.63 -10.45 13.62
CA GLN A 302 -0.25 -10.28 14.77
C GLN A 302 -1.48 -9.45 14.43
N VAL A 303 -1.35 -8.38 13.64
CA VAL A 303 -2.49 -7.56 13.21
C VAL A 303 -3.40 -8.38 12.28
N ALA A 304 -2.87 -8.95 11.21
CA ALA A 304 -3.66 -9.76 10.28
C ALA A 304 -4.35 -10.94 10.98
N GLY A 305 -3.60 -11.64 11.86
CA GLY A 305 -4.11 -12.78 12.60
C GLY A 305 -5.15 -12.44 13.67
N ALA A 306 -5.05 -11.27 14.30
CA ALA A 306 -6.05 -10.86 15.30
C ALA A 306 -7.39 -10.50 14.67
N VAL A 307 -7.36 -9.89 13.48
CA VAL A 307 -8.60 -9.48 12.79
C VAL A 307 -9.19 -10.57 11.90
N ALA A 308 -8.38 -11.55 11.45
CA ALA A 308 -8.83 -12.71 10.68
C ALA A 308 -8.25 -14.01 11.25
N PRO A 309 -8.66 -14.41 12.50
CA PRO A 309 -7.95 -15.44 13.29
C PRO A 309 -8.01 -16.86 12.72
N LYS A 310 -8.80 -17.10 11.68
CA LYS A 310 -8.87 -18.41 11.01
C LYS A 310 -8.36 -18.38 9.55
N ALA A 311 -7.87 -17.25 9.10
CA ALA A 311 -7.12 -17.20 7.85
C ALA A 311 -5.75 -17.88 8.05
N ALA A 312 -5.30 -18.66 7.07
CA ALA A 312 -3.94 -19.15 7.04
C ALA A 312 -3.00 -18.01 6.61
N GLN A 313 -1.84 -17.91 7.24
CA GLN A 313 -0.83 -16.91 6.90
C GLN A 313 0.40 -17.60 6.29
N LEU A 314 0.83 -17.13 5.11
CA LEU A 314 2.05 -17.53 4.43
C LEU A 314 3.01 -16.33 4.44
N VAL A 315 4.09 -16.41 5.21
CA VAL A 315 5.06 -15.31 5.37
C VAL A 315 6.27 -15.58 4.48
N TYR A 316 6.42 -14.79 3.42
CA TYR A 316 7.47 -14.94 2.42
C TYR A 316 8.66 -14.07 2.78
N PHE A 317 9.78 -14.72 3.17
CA PHE A 317 11.03 -14.06 3.52
C PHE A 317 11.95 -14.00 2.32
N ALA A 318 12.45 -12.80 1.98
CA ALA A 318 13.42 -12.55 0.93
C ALA A 318 14.49 -11.57 1.38
N ASP A 319 15.61 -11.52 0.67
CA ASP A 319 16.61 -10.47 0.86
C ASP A 319 16.04 -9.12 0.41
N ASN A 320 16.40 -8.04 1.11
CA ASN A 320 15.99 -6.67 0.78
C ASN A 320 16.75 -6.13 -0.44
N THR A 321 16.46 -6.72 -1.60
CA THR A 321 16.98 -6.33 -2.92
C THR A 321 15.84 -6.24 -3.92
N ASP A 322 16.05 -5.59 -5.07
CA ASP A 322 15.04 -5.57 -6.14
C ASP A 322 14.67 -6.99 -6.62
N GLN A 323 15.63 -7.89 -6.67
CA GLN A 323 15.42 -9.30 -7.00
C GLN A 323 14.59 -10.01 -5.94
N GLY A 324 15.03 -9.97 -4.67
CA GLY A 324 14.37 -10.70 -3.58
C GLY A 324 12.93 -10.25 -3.39
N PHE A 325 12.69 -8.94 -3.41
CA PHE A 325 11.36 -8.39 -3.23
C PHE A 325 10.40 -8.83 -4.37
N ILE A 326 10.81 -8.64 -5.64
CA ILE A 326 9.97 -9.03 -6.78
C ILE A 326 9.76 -10.55 -6.82
N ASN A 327 10.78 -11.35 -6.47
CA ASN A 327 10.67 -12.79 -6.42
C ASN A 327 9.71 -13.26 -5.32
N ALA A 328 9.73 -12.65 -4.13
CA ALA A 328 8.80 -12.97 -3.04
C ALA A 328 7.35 -12.68 -3.43
N ILE A 329 7.07 -11.50 -3.96
CA ILE A 329 5.72 -11.14 -4.43
C ILE A 329 5.26 -12.09 -5.52
N ALA A 330 6.12 -12.36 -6.51
CA ALA A 330 5.76 -13.24 -7.60
C ALA A 330 5.55 -14.71 -7.14
N MET A 331 6.33 -15.20 -6.19
CA MET A 331 6.11 -16.53 -5.60
C MET A 331 4.78 -16.58 -4.84
N ALA A 332 4.45 -15.55 -4.05
CA ALA A 332 3.19 -15.46 -3.33
C ALA A 332 1.98 -15.43 -4.28
N VAL A 333 2.01 -14.59 -5.32
CA VAL A 333 0.93 -14.43 -6.29
C VAL A 333 0.72 -15.68 -7.12
N HIS A 334 1.80 -16.36 -7.53
CA HIS A 334 1.75 -17.56 -8.39
C HIS A 334 1.73 -18.88 -7.62
N THR A 335 1.56 -18.87 -6.27
CA THR A 335 1.34 -20.11 -5.52
C THR A 335 -0.01 -20.75 -5.84
N THR A 336 -0.14 -22.06 -5.74
CA THR A 336 -1.38 -22.78 -6.03
C THR A 336 -1.87 -23.53 -4.78
N PRO A 337 -3.09 -23.25 -4.28
CA PRO A 337 -4.00 -22.19 -4.70
C PRO A 337 -3.45 -20.77 -4.40
N PRO A 338 -3.86 -19.72 -5.15
CA PRO A 338 -3.42 -18.37 -4.86
C PRO A 338 -4.00 -17.87 -3.54
N PRO A 339 -3.29 -16.98 -2.81
CA PRO A 339 -3.83 -16.36 -1.61
C PRO A 339 -5.05 -15.49 -1.95
N THR A 340 -5.86 -15.17 -0.95
CA THR A 340 -6.95 -14.19 -1.07
C THR A 340 -6.39 -12.78 -1.22
N VAL A 341 -5.33 -12.50 -0.45
CA VAL A 341 -4.71 -11.18 -0.38
C VAL A 341 -3.21 -11.31 -0.08
N VAL A 342 -2.43 -10.38 -0.60
CA VAL A 342 -1.00 -10.19 -0.29
C VAL A 342 -0.86 -8.88 0.47
N SER A 343 -0.23 -8.90 1.66
CA SER A 343 0.12 -7.72 2.46
C SER A 343 1.59 -7.37 2.27
N ILE A 344 1.88 -6.09 2.05
CA ILE A 344 3.22 -5.56 1.87
C ILE A 344 3.39 -4.32 2.74
N SER A 345 4.32 -4.38 3.69
CA SER A 345 4.62 -3.32 4.64
C SER A 345 6.00 -2.70 4.41
N TRP A 346 6.58 -2.93 3.25
CA TRP A 346 7.91 -2.45 2.85
C TRP A 346 7.81 -1.58 1.60
N GLY A 347 8.54 -0.46 1.61
CA GLY A 347 8.58 0.44 0.47
C GLY A 347 9.64 1.51 0.58
N GLN A 348 9.69 2.35 -0.43
CA GLN A 348 10.53 3.55 -0.50
C GLN A 348 10.03 4.45 -1.61
N SER A 349 10.32 5.74 -1.52
CA SER A 349 10.03 6.75 -2.54
C SER A 349 10.23 6.23 -3.97
N GLU A 350 9.22 6.41 -4.84
CA GLU A 350 9.18 5.80 -6.17
C GLU A 350 10.32 6.23 -7.10
N ASP A 351 10.91 7.41 -6.88
CA ASP A 351 12.04 7.93 -7.65
C ASP A 351 13.38 7.23 -7.34
N GLN A 352 13.46 6.49 -6.22
CA GLN A 352 14.63 5.70 -5.84
C GLN A 352 14.69 4.34 -6.55
N TRP A 353 13.63 3.94 -7.22
CA TRP A 353 13.54 2.68 -7.96
C TRP A 353 13.91 2.85 -9.42
N SER A 354 14.57 1.85 -10.02
CA SER A 354 14.76 1.82 -11.47
C SER A 354 13.41 1.57 -12.17
N GLU A 355 13.23 2.11 -13.37
CA GLU A 355 12.02 1.89 -14.16
C GLU A 355 11.77 0.40 -14.43
N GLN A 356 12.84 -0.38 -14.71
CA GLN A 356 12.73 -1.82 -14.92
C GLN A 356 12.18 -2.55 -13.68
N SER A 357 12.61 -2.17 -12.45
CA SER A 357 12.16 -2.80 -11.22
C SER A 357 10.70 -2.42 -10.92
N ARG A 358 10.32 -1.13 -11.09
CA ARG A 358 8.92 -0.70 -10.96
C ARG A 358 8.01 -1.42 -11.96
N THR A 359 8.41 -1.48 -13.23
CA THR A 359 7.63 -2.14 -14.29
C THR A 359 7.50 -3.65 -14.05
N ALA A 360 8.57 -4.31 -13.60
CA ALA A 360 8.55 -5.73 -13.31
C ALA A 360 7.60 -6.05 -12.14
N MET A 361 7.67 -5.27 -11.05
CA MET A 361 6.83 -5.44 -9.87
C MET A 361 5.36 -5.13 -10.18
N ASP A 362 5.06 -4.00 -10.86
CA ASP A 362 3.72 -3.62 -11.31
C ASP A 362 3.11 -4.70 -12.22
N GLY A 363 3.95 -5.33 -13.04
CA GLY A 363 3.54 -6.47 -13.84
C GLY A 363 3.11 -7.69 -13.01
N VAL A 364 3.70 -7.92 -11.84
CA VAL A 364 3.25 -8.99 -10.92
C VAL A 364 1.94 -8.62 -10.25
N PHE A 365 1.73 -7.35 -9.90
CA PHE A 365 0.47 -6.88 -9.34
C PHE A 365 -0.68 -6.97 -10.35
N ALA A 366 -0.41 -6.72 -11.63
CA ALA A 366 -1.38 -6.97 -12.69
C ALA A 366 -1.75 -8.47 -12.83
N ASP A 367 -0.79 -9.39 -12.61
CA ASP A 367 -1.04 -10.82 -12.54
C ASP A 367 -1.92 -11.16 -11.31
N ALA A 368 -1.61 -10.57 -10.14
CA ALA A 368 -2.41 -10.73 -8.93
C ALA A 368 -3.88 -10.33 -9.17
N ALA A 369 -4.11 -9.15 -9.74
CA ALA A 369 -5.46 -8.67 -10.08
C ALA A 369 -6.20 -9.66 -11.00
N ALA A 370 -5.54 -10.15 -12.06
CA ALA A 370 -6.12 -11.11 -13.00
C ALA A 370 -6.45 -12.47 -12.35
N LEU A 371 -5.68 -12.89 -11.35
CA LEU A 371 -5.91 -14.11 -10.56
C LEU A 371 -6.96 -13.93 -9.45
N GLY A 372 -7.42 -12.70 -9.23
CA GLY A 372 -8.35 -12.35 -8.17
C GLY A 372 -7.71 -12.19 -6.79
N VAL A 373 -6.40 -11.97 -6.74
CA VAL A 373 -5.63 -11.69 -5.53
C VAL A 373 -5.57 -10.18 -5.32
N THR A 374 -6.02 -9.70 -4.17
CA THR A 374 -5.86 -8.29 -3.80
C THR A 374 -4.48 -8.08 -3.17
N VAL A 375 -3.84 -6.95 -3.45
CA VAL A 375 -2.56 -6.59 -2.84
C VAL A 375 -2.75 -5.31 -2.02
N THR A 376 -2.49 -5.37 -0.72
CA THR A 376 -2.49 -4.20 0.19
C THR A 376 -1.06 -3.75 0.43
N VAL A 377 -0.81 -2.44 0.41
CA VAL A 377 0.55 -1.88 0.54
C VAL A 377 0.55 -0.66 1.44
N ALA A 378 1.45 -0.61 2.41
CA ALA A 378 1.68 0.55 3.26
C ALA A 378 2.12 1.76 2.41
N ALA A 379 1.52 2.94 2.65
CA ALA A 379 1.74 4.14 1.83
C ALA A 379 2.94 4.99 2.28
N GLY A 380 3.67 4.57 3.31
CA GLY A 380 4.83 5.28 3.83
C GLY A 380 4.58 5.97 5.17
N ASP A 381 5.68 6.25 5.88
CA ASP A 381 5.67 6.77 7.26
C ASP A 381 6.40 8.11 7.42
N ASN A 382 6.71 8.79 6.32
CA ASN A 382 7.48 10.04 6.36
C ASN A 382 6.72 11.22 5.75
N GLY A 383 5.39 11.17 5.83
CA GLY A 383 4.50 12.17 5.24
C GLY A 383 4.69 12.29 3.72
N SER A 384 4.32 13.44 3.18
CA SER A 384 4.36 13.71 1.73
C SER A 384 5.77 13.78 1.13
N SER A 385 6.84 13.83 1.93
CA SER A 385 8.22 13.81 1.42
C SER A 385 8.76 12.41 1.17
N ASP A 386 8.19 11.42 1.83
CA ASP A 386 8.66 10.04 1.91
C ASP A 386 10.18 9.87 2.19
N ASP A 387 10.81 10.90 2.74
CA ASP A 387 12.22 10.90 3.12
C ASP A 387 12.37 11.06 4.64
N PRO A 388 12.93 10.08 5.37
CA PRO A 388 13.11 10.16 6.82
C PRO A 388 14.08 11.26 7.25
N ASN A 389 14.86 11.80 6.32
CA ASN A 389 15.86 12.83 6.60
C ASN A 389 15.45 14.24 6.14
N SER A 390 14.30 14.39 5.50
CA SER A 390 13.82 15.64 4.95
C SER A 390 12.30 15.71 4.96
N THR A 391 11.75 16.85 5.32
CA THR A 391 10.33 17.18 5.17
C THR A 391 10.08 18.03 3.91
N SER A 392 11.10 18.22 3.08
CA SER A 392 11.01 18.97 1.83
C SER A 392 10.95 18.04 0.63
N GLY A 393 10.22 18.45 -0.38
CA GLY A 393 9.91 17.63 -1.54
C GLY A 393 8.53 16.98 -1.41
N VAL A 394 8.08 16.40 -2.51
CA VAL A 394 6.81 15.66 -2.58
C VAL A 394 7.09 14.40 -3.37
N HIS A 395 7.01 13.28 -2.69
CA HIS A 395 7.24 11.95 -3.26
C HIS A 395 6.21 10.98 -2.68
N VAL A 396 5.85 9.98 -3.43
CA VAL A 396 4.99 8.89 -2.96
C VAL A 396 5.79 7.60 -2.86
N ASP A 397 5.42 6.76 -1.91
CA ASP A 397 6.05 5.46 -1.70
C ASP A 397 5.72 4.48 -2.84
N PHE A 398 6.68 3.65 -3.22
CA PHE A 398 6.50 2.49 -4.08
C PHE A 398 6.88 1.23 -3.26
N PRO A 399 6.03 0.18 -3.26
CA PRO A 399 5.03 -0.14 -4.31
C PRO A 399 3.61 0.45 -4.12
N ALA A 400 3.33 1.26 -3.12
CA ALA A 400 2.00 1.85 -2.90
C ALA A 400 1.49 2.71 -4.08
N SER A 401 2.40 3.36 -4.83
CA SER A 401 2.06 4.17 -6.01
C SER A 401 1.66 3.35 -7.24
N SER A 402 1.85 2.02 -7.24
CA SER A 402 1.36 1.17 -8.35
C SER A 402 -0.17 1.28 -8.48
N PRO A 403 -0.71 1.41 -9.70
CA PRO A 403 -2.16 1.44 -9.93
C PRO A 403 -2.85 0.07 -9.75
N HIS A 404 -2.09 -0.98 -9.45
CA HIS A 404 -2.58 -2.35 -9.30
C HIS A 404 -2.55 -2.85 -7.84
N VAL A 405 -2.32 -1.96 -6.86
CA VAL A 405 -2.34 -2.29 -5.43
C VAL A 405 -3.30 -1.36 -4.67
N LEU A 406 -3.83 -1.81 -3.54
CA LEU A 406 -4.59 -1.01 -2.58
C LEU A 406 -3.60 -0.33 -1.62
N ALA A 407 -3.35 0.96 -1.84
CA ALA A 407 -2.45 1.76 -1.01
C ALA A 407 -3.13 2.16 0.30
N CYS A 408 -2.47 1.89 1.43
CA CYS A 408 -3.01 2.05 2.79
C CYS A 408 -2.28 3.19 3.52
N GLY A 409 -2.96 4.31 3.74
CA GLY A 409 -2.49 5.49 4.48
C GLY A 409 -2.75 5.40 5.98
N GLY A 410 -2.30 6.40 6.73
CA GLY A 410 -2.29 6.39 8.19
C GLY A 410 -3.15 7.47 8.83
N THR A 411 -3.91 7.07 9.87
CA THR A 411 -4.70 7.95 10.75
C THR A 411 -4.27 7.82 12.20
N GLN A 412 -4.68 8.77 13.04
CA GLN A 412 -4.73 8.65 14.49
C GLN A 412 -6.19 8.41 14.88
N LEU A 413 -6.46 7.25 15.50
CA LEU A 413 -7.80 6.81 15.88
C LEU A 413 -8.01 6.91 17.40
N ILE A 414 -9.01 7.65 17.83
CA ILE A 414 -9.46 7.70 19.23
C ILE A 414 -10.89 7.17 19.29
N GLY A 415 -11.14 6.18 20.13
CA GLY A 415 -12.43 5.54 20.28
C GLY A 415 -12.86 5.33 21.71
N ASP A 416 -14.17 5.37 21.95
CA ASP A 416 -14.79 4.91 23.19
C ASP A 416 -15.06 3.40 23.09
N LEU A 417 -14.27 2.61 23.82
CA LEU A 417 -14.37 1.17 23.84
C LEU A 417 -15.61 0.64 24.58
N ASN A 418 -16.29 1.48 25.40
CA ASN A 418 -17.52 1.08 26.11
C ASN A 418 -18.73 1.12 25.16
N THR A 419 -18.76 2.15 24.31
CA THR A 419 -19.83 2.33 23.30
C THR A 419 -19.45 1.75 21.94
N ASN A 420 -18.18 1.39 21.76
CA ASN A 420 -17.61 0.93 20.50
C ASN A 420 -17.83 1.94 19.36
N THR A 421 -17.51 3.20 19.62
CA THR A 421 -17.69 4.30 18.66
C THR A 421 -16.38 5.07 18.47
N ILE A 422 -16.11 5.50 17.25
CA ILE A 422 -15.01 6.42 16.94
C ILE A 422 -15.38 7.79 17.52
N THR A 423 -14.51 8.34 18.38
CA THR A 423 -14.67 9.66 18.98
C THR A 423 -13.96 10.73 18.14
N SER A 424 -12.80 10.40 17.61
CA SER A 424 -12.01 11.24 16.70
C SER A 424 -11.15 10.38 15.82
N GLU A 425 -11.04 10.75 14.56
CA GLU A 425 -10.06 10.16 13.65
C GLU A 425 -9.55 11.25 12.70
N VAL A 426 -8.23 11.47 12.70
CA VAL A 426 -7.56 12.52 11.93
C VAL A 426 -6.35 11.92 11.20
N VAL A 427 -5.78 12.67 10.26
CA VAL A 427 -4.52 12.24 9.60
C VAL A 427 -3.43 12.05 10.65
N TRP A 428 -2.69 10.93 10.60
CA TRP A 428 -1.49 10.77 11.40
C TRP A 428 -0.40 11.74 10.95
N ASN A 429 0.03 12.63 11.85
CA ASN A 429 1.13 13.57 11.59
C ASN A 429 1.86 13.95 12.87
N GLU A 430 3.03 13.40 13.07
CA GLU A 430 3.98 13.68 14.14
C GLU A 430 5.34 14.18 13.60
N LEU A 431 5.35 14.81 12.40
CA LEU A 431 6.59 15.28 11.75
C LEU A 431 7.35 16.31 12.60
N GLU A 432 6.65 17.19 13.32
CA GLU A 432 7.27 18.18 14.20
C GLU A 432 8.09 17.54 15.33
N ASN A 433 7.71 16.32 15.72
CA ASN A 433 8.37 15.54 16.76
C ASN A 433 9.37 14.52 16.18
N ASN A 434 9.51 14.46 14.86
CA ASN A 434 10.29 13.45 14.13
C ASN A 434 9.84 12.01 14.43
N GLU A 435 8.53 11.83 14.63
CA GLU A 435 7.90 10.54 14.95
C GLU A 435 7.06 9.97 13.81
N GLY A 436 7.12 10.60 12.63
CA GLY A 436 6.52 10.12 11.38
C GLY A 436 5.20 10.80 11.04
N ALA A 437 4.65 10.41 9.90
CA ALA A 437 3.33 10.81 9.40
C ALA A 437 2.90 9.87 8.26
N GLY A 438 1.61 9.75 8.03
CA GLY A 438 1.08 8.98 6.90
C GLY A 438 1.61 9.47 5.56
N GLY A 439 2.14 8.56 4.75
CA GLY A 439 2.57 8.84 3.38
C GLY A 439 1.38 9.13 2.47
N GLY A 440 1.63 9.82 1.37
CA GLY A 440 0.59 10.12 0.38
C GLY A 440 0.95 11.31 -0.48
N GLY A 441 0.24 11.44 -1.59
CA GLY A 441 0.50 12.47 -2.60
C GLY A 441 0.04 12.04 -3.99
N VAL A 442 0.75 12.51 -5.01
CA VAL A 442 0.46 12.20 -6.42
C VAL A 442 1.72 11.69 -7.09
N SER A 443 1.66 10.49 -7.67
CA SER A 443 2.76 9.89 -8.41
C SER A 443 3.12 10.70 -9.65
N ASP A 444 4.40 10.91 -9.89
CA ASP A 444 4.93 11.48 -11.13
C ASP A 444 5.38 10.41 -12.14
N VAL A 445 5.32 9.14 -11.73
CA VAL A 445 5.69 7.95 -12.52
C VAL A 445 4.47 7.26 -13.13
N PHE A 446 3.43 7.03 -12.33
CA PHE A 446 2.23 6.33 -12.78
C PHE A 446 1.12 7.30 -13.18
N PRO A 447 0.55 7.14 -14.38
CA PRO A 447 -0.54 8.00 -14.83
C PRO A 447 -1.80 7.82 -13.97
N LEU A 448 -2.66 8.83 -13.95
CA LEU A 448 -3.96 8.77 -13.28
C LEU A 448 -4.79 7.58 -13.81
N PRO A 449 -5.15 6.62 -12.95
CA PRO A 449 -5.97 5.48 -13.35
C PRO A 449 -7.41 5.91 -13.66
N SER A 450 -8.06 5.18 -14.57
CA SER A 450 -9.44 5.48 -14.98
C SER A 450 -10.45 5.46 -13.81
N TRP A 451 -10.22 4.62 -12.80
CA TRP A 451 -11.08 4.52 -11.63
C TRP A 451 -10.91 5.69 -10.64
N GLN A 452 -9.80 6.48 -10.71
CA GLN A 452 -9.60 7.73 -9.95
C GLN A 452 -10.01 9.00 -10.70
N ALA A 453 -10.46 8.91 -11.94
CA ALA A 453 -10.68 10.08 -12.80
C ALA A 453 -11.69 11.11 -12.27
N ASN A 454 -12.59 10.71 -11.36
CA ASN A 454 -13.71 11.56 -10.90
C ASN A 454 -13.57 12.06 -9.46
N VAL A 455 -12.49 11.75 -8.75
CA VAL A 455 -12.36 12.04 -7.31
C VAL A 455 -11.57 13.29 -6.97
N GLY A 456 -11.14 14.06 -7.99
CA GLY A 456 -10.47 15.34 -7.76
C GLY A 456 -8.98 15.21 -7.41
N VAL A 457 -8.27 14.16 -7.90
CA VAL A 457 -6.82 14.03 -7.68
C VAL A 457 -6.10 15.32 -8.13
N PRO A 458 -5.32 15.97 -7.24
CA PRO A 458 -4.65 17.22 -7.58
C PRO A 458 -3.56 17.02 -8.64
N THR A 459 -3.04 18.12 -9.19
CA THR A 459 -1.91 18.06 -10.10
C THR A 459 -0.63 17.74 -9.33
N ILE A 460 0.30 17.06 -10.01
CA ILE A 460 1.66 16.83 -9.51
C ILE A 460 2.30 18.18 -9.18
N ALA A 461 2.99 18.26 -8.05
CA ALA A 461 3.63 19.50 -7.59
C ALA A 461 4.53 20.11 -8.67
N GLY A 462 4.27 21.36 -9.04
CA GLY A 462 5.01 22.06 -10.08
C GLY A 462 4.66 21.68 -11.53
N SER A 463 3.61 20.86 -11.76
CA SER A 463 3.14 20.41 -13.07
C SER A 463 1.69 20.81 -13.32
N THR A 464 1.24 20.67 -14.57
CA THR A 464 -0.18 20.75 -14.97
C THR A 464 -0.79 19.38 -15.21
N SER A 465 -0.02 18.30 -15.05
CA SER A 465 -0.46 16.91 -15.19
C SER A 465 -0.91 16.34 -13.85
N THR A 466 -1.77 15.35 -13.89
CA THR A 466 -2.14 14.52 -12.75
C THR A 466 -1.51 13.14 -12.89
N GLY A 467 -1.30 12.45 -11.75
CA GLY A 467 -0.83 11.08 -11.68
C GLY A 467 -1.73 10.23 -10.79
N ARG A 468 -1.28 9.01 -10.47
CA ARG A 468 -1.89 8.13 -9.49
C ARG A 468 -1.92 8.83 -8.13
N GLY A 469 -3.09 9.10 -7.57
CA GLY A 469 -3.26 9.65 -6.23
C GLY A 469 -3.12 8.56 -5.14
N VAL A 470 -2.28 8.78 -4.14
CA VAL A 470 -1.97 7.87 -3.03
C VAL A 470 -2.35 8.55 -1.71
N PRO A 471 -2.94 7.83 -0.73
CA PRO A 471 -3.35 6.43 -0.75
C PRO A 471 -4.75 6.21 -1.37
N ASP A 472 -5.22 4.94 -1.36
CA ASP A 472 -6.60 4.60 -1.69
C ASP A 472 -7.51 4.66 -0.47
N VAL A 473 -7.01 4.13 0.65
CA VAL A 473 -7.73 3.93 1.90
C VAL A 473 -6.79 4.22 3.07
N ALA A 474 -7.32 4.33 4.28
CA ALA A 474 -6.52 4.56 5.48
C ALA A 474 -6.94 3.65 6.65
N GLY A 475 -6.24 3.79 7.76
CA GLY A 475 -6.56 3.18 9.03
C GLY A 475 -5.60 3.64 10.13
N ASN A 476 -5.86 3.22 11.37
CA ASN A 476 -5.04 3.59 12.52
C ASN A 476 -3.57 3.23 12.30
N ALA A 477 -2.69 4.21 12.37
CA ALA A 477 -1.25 4.09 12.13
C ALA A 477 -0.40 4.83 13.17
N ASP A 478 -0.91 5.88 13.80
CA ASP A 478 -0.15 6.64 14.78
C ASP A 478 0.30 5.75 15.94
N PRO A 479 1.60 5.68 16.28
CA PRO A 479 2.09 4.87 17.41
C PRO A 479 1.46 5.23 18.76
N VAL A 480 0.97 6.44 18.94
CA VAL A 480 0.27 6.89 20.16
C VAL A 480 -1.04 6.13 20.38
N THR A 481 -1.76 5.87 19.31
CA THR A 481 -2.97 5.02 19.27
C THR A 481 -2.69 3.65 18.65
N GLY A 482 -1.40 3.31 18.48
CA GLY A 482 -0.91 2.15 17.76
C GLY A 482 -1.29 0.80 18.39
N TYR A 483 -0.83 -0.25 17.76
CA TYR A 483 -1.21 -1.62 18.11
C TYR A 483 -0.32 -2.18 19.21
N LEU A 484 -0.95 -2.75 20.24
CA LEU A 484 -0.23 -3.49 21.28
C LEU A 484 0.19 -4.86 20.73
N VAL A 485 1.45 -5.01 20.37
CA VAL A 485 2.03 -6.23 19.81
C VAL A 485 3.12 -6.82 20.72
N VAL A 486 3.48 -8.08 20.53
CA VAL A 486 4.55 -8.77 21.24
C VAL A 486 5.73 -8.97 20.32
N VAL A 487 6.89 -8.42 20.67
CA VAL A 487 8.16 -8.56 19.93
C VAL A 487 9.26 -8.90 20.93
N ASP A 488 10.04 -9.93 20.68
CA ASP A 488 11.14 -10.39 21.56
C ASP A 488 10.69 -10.63 23.01
N GLY A 489 9.52 -11.24 23.19
CA GLY A 489 8.91 -11.54 24.48
C GLY A 489 8.38 -10.33 25.26
N LYS A 490 8.21 -9.16 24.61
CA LYS A 490 7.74 -7.93 25.24
C LYS A 490 6.56 -7.34 24.49
N GLN A 491 5.51 -7.01 25.23
CA GLN A 491 4.41 -6.22 24.69
C GLN A 491 4.86 -4.75 24.56
N GLN A 492 4.60 -4.16 23.39
CA GLN A 492 4.91 -2.78 23.10
C GLN A 492 3.93 -2.21 22.06
N PRO A 493 3.64 -0.90 22.10
CA PRO A 493 2.85 -0.25 21.08
C PRO A 493 3.70 0.03 19.83
N ILE A 494 3.19 -0.39 18.68
CA ILE A 494 3.76 -0.12 17.37
C ILE A 494 2.66 0.42 16.45
N GLY A 495 3.00 1.42 15.65
CA GLY A 495 2.17 2.00 14.60
C GLY A 495 2.92 2.03 13.28
N GLY A 496 2.53 2.93 12.40
CA GLY A 496 2.99 3.04 11.02
C GLY A 496 1.96 2.51 10.04
N THR A 497 2.11 2.86 8.78
CA THR A 497 1.23 2.36 7.71
C THR A 497 1.40 0.85 7.49
N SER A 498 2.50 0.27 8.00
CA SER A 498 2.69 -1.19 8.15
C SER A 498 1.59 -1.89 8.93
N ALA A 499 0.96 -1.22 9.90
CA ALA A 499 -0.17 -1.81 10.63
C ALA A 499 -1.45 -1.80 9.77
N VAL A 500 -1.56 -0.85 8.85
CA VAL A 500 -2.78 -0.65 8.04
C VAL A 500 -2.89 -1.66 6.90
N ALA A 501 -1.78 -2.00 6.26
CA ALA A 501 -1.77 -3.00 5.19
C ALA A 501 -2.28 -4.38 5.65
N PRO A 502 -1.78 -4.99 6.75
CA PRO A 502 -2.29 -6.27 7.27
C PRO A 502 -3.69 -6.14 7.90
N LEU A 503 -4.07 -4.99 8.45
CA LEU A 503 -5.45 -4.72 8.91
C LEU A 503 -6.44 -4.84 7.74
N TRP A 504 -6.14 -4.18 6.61
CA TRP A 504 -6.94 -4.26 5.38
C TRP A 504 -6.89 -5.67 4.77
N ALA A 505 -5.74 -6.35 4.81
CA ALA A 505 -5.64 -7.73 4.35
C ALA A 505 -6.58 -8.65 5.14
N GLY A 506 -6.63 -8.49 6.47
CA GLY A 506 -7.55 -9.22 7.32
C GLY A 506 -9.03 -8.89 7.04
N LEU A 507 -9.36 -7.61 6.81
CA LEU A 507 -10.71 -7.19 6.40
C LEU A 507 -11.11 -7.82 5.06
N ILE A 508 -10.23 -7.77 4.06
CA ILE A 508 -10.46 -8.35 2.73
C ILE A 508 -10.69 -9.87 2.84
N ALA A 509 -9.92 -10.57 3.67
CA ALA A 509 -10.14 -11.99 3.92
C ALA A 509 -11.53 -12.26 4.53
N ARG A 510 -12.02 -11.43 5.45
CA ARG A 510 -13.37 -11.54 6.02
C ARG A 510 -14.46 -11.21 5.00
N LEU A 511 -14.25 -10.18 4.16
CA LEU A 511 -15.16 -9.82 3.08
C LEU A 511 -15.24 -10.93 2.02
N ALA A 512 -14.11 -11.54 1.68
CA ALA A 512 -14.06 -12.69 0.77
C ALA A 512 -14.79 -13.92 1.34
N GLN A 513 -14.61 -14.21 2.65
CA GLN A 513 -15.38 -15.25 3.34
C GLN A 513 -16.88 -15.00 3.28
N ALA A 514 -17.33 -13.76 3.57
CA ALA A 514 -18.74 -13.40 3.60
C ALA A 514 -19.42 -13.47 2.23
N THR A 515 -18.73 -13.01 1.21
CA THR A 515 -19.29 -12.88 -0.15
C THR A 515 -19.03 -14.09 -1.04
N GLY A 516 -18.03 -14.92 -0.71
CA GLY A 516 -17.54 -15.97 -1.60
C GLY A 516 -16.84 -15.43 -2.86
N LYS A 517 -16.54 -14.13 -2.92
CA LYS A 517 -15.91 -13.46 -4.08
C LYS A 517 -14.40 -13.39 -3.94
N LYS A 518 -13.71 -13.38 -5.09
CA LYS A 518 -12.33 -12.91 -5.22
C LYS A 518 -12.40 -11.47 -5.72
N PHE A 519 -11.66 -10.57 -5.09
CA PHE A 519 -11.77 -9.14 -5.44
C PHE A 519 -10.73 -8.70 -6.49
N GLY A 520 -9.51 -9.27 -6.47
CA GLY A 520 -8.45 -8.80 -7.35
C GLY A 520 -8.18 -7.30 -7.10
N LEU A 521 -8.24 -6.48 -8.14
CA LEU A 521 -8.17 -5.04 -8.00
C LEU A 521 -9.49 -4.52 -7.40
N LEU A 522 -9.43 -4.03 -6.15
CA LEU A 522 -10.63 -3.60 -5.41
C LEU A 522 -11.12 -2.20 -5.83
N GLN A 523 -10.20 -1.35 -6.31
CA GLN A 523 -10.46 0.05 -6.62
C GLN A 523 -11.64 0.32 -7.55
N PRO A 524 -11.88 -0.42 -8.65
CA PRO A 524 -13.05 -0.20 -9.49
C PRO A 524 -14.39 -0.30 -8.74
N GLN A 525 -14.43 -1.10 -7.66
CA GLN A 525 -15.64 -1.29 -6.86
C GLN A 525 -15.81 -0.17 -5.83
N ILE A 526 -14.75 0.23 -5.13
CA ILE A 526 -14.82 1.26 -4.08
C ILE A 526 -14.85 2.69 -4.62
N TYR A 527 -14.29 2.92 -5.81
CA TYR A 527 -14.31 4.24 -6.48
C TYR A 527 -15.49 4.45 -7.43
N GLY A 528 -16.19 3.39 -7.82
CA GLY A 528 -17.12 3.38 -8.95
C GLY A 528 -18.27 4.40 -8.90
N SER A 529 -18.66 4.86 -7.72
CA SER A 529 -19.72 5.88 -7.53
C SER A 529 -19.21 7.15 -6.85
N VAL A 530 -17.92 7.25 -6.56
CA VAL A 530 -17.32 8.38 -5.84
C VAL A 530 -17.07 9.54 -6.80
N THR A 531 -17.40 10.74 -6.37
CA THR A 531 -17.08 11.99 -7.07
C THR A 531 -16.33 12.93 -6.13
N GLU A 532 -15.66 13.92 -6.69
CA GLU A 532 -14.92 14.94 -5.94
C GLU A 532 -15.77 15.53 -4.79
N GLY A 533 -15.19 15.56 -3.59
CA GLY A 533 -15.81 16.08 -2.37
C GLY A 533 -16.94 15.23 -1.78
N ALA A 534 -17.18 14.03 -2.28
CA ALA A 534 -18.22 13.14 -1.77
C ALA A 534 -17.62 11.98 -0.97
N ALA A 535 -18.12 11.78 0.26
CA ALA A 535 -17.77 10.63 1.08
C ALA A 535 -18.10 9.31 0.38
N ALA A 536 -17.20 8.33 0.45
CA ALA A 536 -17.36 7.02 -0.16
C ALA A 536 -18.22 6.09 0.72
N GLN A 537 -19.07 5.29 0.09
CA GLN A 537 -19.87 4.30 0.82
C GLN A 537 -18.99 3.18 1.38
N GLY A 538 -19.11 2.91 2.67
CA GLY A 538 -18.31 1.91 3.37
C GLY A 538 -17.04 2.46 4.02
N PHE A 539 -16.92 3.78 4.10
CA PHE A 539 -15.77 4.47 4.68
C PHE A 539 -16.18 5.54 5.68
N ASN A 540 -15.32 5.79 6.65
CA ASN A 540 -15.35 6.97 7.50
C ASN A 540 -14.47 8.02 6.80
N ASP A 541 -15.07 9.12 6.37
CA ASP A 541 -14.40 10.22 5.66
C ASP A 541 -13.54 11.02 6.64
N ILE A 542 -12.23 11.11 6.39
CA ILE A 542 -11.27 11.81 7.25
C ILE A 542 -11.06 13.21 6.69
N THR A 543 -11.50 14.23 7.41
CA THR A 543 -11.52 15.61 6.91
C THR A 543 -10.59 16.57 7.65
N GLU A 544 -9.83 16.08 8.64
CA GLU A 544 -8.94 16.88 9.48
C GLU A 544 -7.50 16.36 9.48
N GLY A 545 -6.56 17.31 9.46
CA GLY A 545 -5.13 17.02 9.50
C GLY A 545 -4.45 17.18 8.14
N ASN A 546 -3.17 16.87 8.11
CA ASN A 546 -2.32 16.94 6.92
C ASN A 546 -1.12 15.99 7.07
N ASN A 547 -0.42 15.70 5.96
CA ASN A 547 0.82 14.90 5.98
C ASN A 547 2.08 15.71 5.59
N GLY A 548 1.99 17.02 5.67
CA GLY A 548 3.02 17.97 5.24
C GLY A 548 2.53 18.80 4.07
N ALA A 549 2.59 18.29 2.84
CA ALA A 549 2.18 19.05 1.64
C ALA A 549 0.70 18.95 1.30
N TYR A 550 0.00 17.91 1.74
CA TYR A 550 -1.42 17.68 1.45
C TYR A 550 -2.23 17.73 2.74
N SER A 551 -3.47 18.23 2.64
CA SER A 551 -4.43 18.29 3.74
C SER A 551 -5.60 17.36 3.44
N ALA A 552 -6.18 16.79 4.50
CA ALA A 552 -7.44 16.08 4.43
C ALA A 552 -8.60 17.02 4.06
N GLY A 553 -9.63 16.46 3.47
CA GLY A 553 -10.84 17.18 3.08
C GLY A 553 -11.97 16.22 2.73
N PRO A 554 -13.21 16.72 2.49
CA PRO A 554 -14.32 15.85 2.16
C PRO A 554 -14.07 15.00 0.91
N GLY A 555 -14.39 13.70 0.99
CA GLY A 555 -14.19 12.74 -0.09
C GLY A 555 -12.73 12.24 -0.17
N TRP A 556 -12.29 11.87 -1.38
CA TRP A 556 -10.92 11.40 -1.56
C TRP A 556 -9.92 12.56 -1.38
N ASP A 557 -8.87 12.33 -0.61
CA ASP A 557 -7.73 13.24 -0.48
C ASP A 557 -6.39 12.48 -0.52
N ALA A 558 -5.29 13.23 -0.72
CA ALA A 558 -3.95 12.68 -0.88
C ALA A 558 -3.24 12.38 0.46
N THR A 559 -3.98 12.24 1.56
CA THR A 559 -3.48 11.89 2.90
C THR A 559 -4.08 10.60 3.42
N THR A 560 -5.40 10.39 3.19
CA THR A 560 -6.17 9.27 3.72
C THR A 560 -7.00 8.53 2.67
N GLY A 561 -6.92 8.95 1.41
CA GLY A 561 -7.69 8.34 0.33
C GLY A 561 -9.20 8.49 0.55
N LEU A 562 -9.94 7.40 0.44
CA LEU A 562 -11.38 7.36 0.71
C LEU A 562 -11.72 7.34 2.22
N GLY A 563 -10.71 7.29 3.09
CA GLY A 563 -10.84 7.22 4.54
C GLY A 563 -10.63 5.82 5.13
N SER A 564 -10.95 5.66 6.42
CA SER A 564 -10.86 4.39 7.14
C SER A 564 -12.09 3.51 6.92
N PRO A 565 -12.01 2.18 7.14
CA PRO A 565 -13.11 1.29 6.79
C PRO A 565 -14.28 1.39 7.77
N SER A 566 -15.52 1.37 7.25
CA SER A 566 -16.71 0.95 7.98
C SER A 566 -17.07 -0.47 7.47
N GLY A 567 -16.54 -1.49 8.13
CA GLY A 567 -16.45 -2.84 7.58
C GLY A 567 -17.79 -3.47 7.22
N GLN A 568 -18.83 -3.30 8.05
CA GLN A 568 -20.16 -3.81 7.75
C GLN A 568 -20.84 -3.05 6.59
N ALA A 569 -20.63 -1.75 6.51
CA ALA A 569 -21.15 -0.94 5.40
C ALA A 569 -20.40 -1.28 4.09
N LEU A 570 -19.08 -1.51 4.17
CA LEU A 570 -18.27 -1.95 3.04
C LEU A 570 -18.70 -3.35 2.55
N LEU A 571 -18.99 -4.29 3.45
CA LEU A 571 -19.54 -5.59 3.10
C LEU A 571 -20.86 -5.44 2.35
N THR A 572 -21.75 -4.58 2.81
CA THR A 572 -23.03 -4.31 2.14
C THR A 572 -22.79 -3.76 0.74
N HIS A 573 -21.91 -2.76 0.61
CA HIS A 573 -21.58 -2.15 -0.68
C HIS A 573 -21.00 -3.17 -1.68
N LEU A 574 -20.08 -4.04 -1.24
CA LEU A 574 -19.44 -5.04 -2.10
C LEU A 574 -20.30 -6.28 -2.36
N SER A 575 -21.38 -6.49 -1.58
CA SER A 575 -22.34 -7.58 -1.79
C SER A 575 -23.34 -7.24 -2.90
N ASP A 576 -23.71 -5.97 -3.04
CA ASP A 576 -24.63 -5.52 -4.06
C ASP A 576 -24.00 -5.66 -5.46
N PRO A 577 -24.75 -6.12 -6.48
CA PRO A 577 -24.23 -6.10 -7.82
C PRO A 577 -23.98 -4.64 -8.26
N PRO A 578 -22.87 -4.36 -8.97
CA PRO A 578 -22.64 -3.02 -9.49
C PRO A 578 -23.83 -2.57 -10.32
N PRO A 579 -24.25 -1.29 -10.23
CA PRO A 579 -25.35 -0.80 -11.03
C PRO A 579 -25.06 -1.09 -12.50
N ALA A 580 -26.03 -1.72 -13.18
CA ALA A 580 -25.89 -2.08 -14.59
C ALA A 580 -25.48 -0.83 -15.37
N SER A 581 -24.31 -0.83 -15.97
CA SER A 581 -23.83 0.26 -16.79
C SER A 581 -24.87 0.53 -17.89
N THR A 582 -25.62 1.61 -17.77
CA THR A 582 -26.49 2.10 -18.82
C THR A 582 -25.60 2.68 -19.92
N SER A 583 -25.00 1.81 -20.70
CA SER A 583 -24.45 2.21 -21.99
C SER A 583 -25.63 2.55 -22.89
N THR A 584 -25.96 3.84 -22.92
CA THR A 584 -26.87 4.39 -23.93
C THR A 584 -26.22 4.07 -25.29
N PRO A 585 -26.86 3.28 -26.17
CA PRO A 585 -26.28 3.03 -27.47
C PRO A 585 -26.23 4.37 -28.22
N THR A 586 -25.03 4.88 -28.44
CA THR A 586 -24.80 6.02 -29.30
C THR A 586 -25.33 5.63 -30.69
N SER A 587 -26.48 6.18 -31.06
CA SER A 587 -27.09 6.00 -32.37
C SER A 587 -26.10 6.55 -33.42
N THR A 588 -25.47 5.64 -34.14
CA THR A 588 -24.68 5.95 -35.33
C THR A 588 -25.60 6.62 -36.35
N PRO A 589 -25.32 7.81 -36.88
CA PRO A 589 -26.13 8.38 -37.93
C PRO A 589 -25.95 7.53 -39.20
N THR A 590 -27.02 6.94 -39.64
CA THR A 590 -27.10 6.21 -40.92
C THR A 590 -26.90 7.19 -42.08
N SER A 591 -25.71 7.21 -42.66
CA SER A 591 -25.46 7.93 -43.90
C SER A 591 -25.92 7.09 -45.06
N THR A 592 -26.94 7.54 -45.73
CA THR A 592 -27.46 7.00 -47.02
C THR A 592 -26.39 7.12 -48.11
N PRO A 593 -26.02 6.09 -48.85
CA PRO A 593 -25.05 6.21 -49.91
C PRO A 593 -25.75 6.73 -51.19
N THR A 594 -25.46 8.01 -51.56
CA THR A 594 -25.70 8.48 -52.94
C THR A 594 -24.56 8.02 -53.81
N GLY A 595 -24.88 7.16 -54.74
CA GLY A 595 -23.91 6.65 -55.71
C GLY A 595 -23.41 7.67 -56.70
N LYS A 596 -22.07 7.69 -56.91
CA LYS A 596 -21.43 8.02 -58.18
C LYS A 596 -20.10 7.28 -58.26
N LYS A 597 -19.99 6.40 -59.27
CA LYS A 597 -18.74 5.74 -59.67
C LYS A 597 -17.75 6.78 -60.23
N PRO A 598 -16.47 6.74 -59.90
CA PRO A 598 -15.41 7.29 -60.73
C PRO A 598 -14.66 6.20 -61.49
N LYS A 599 -14.27 6.59 -62.66
CA LYS A 599 -13.53 5.84 -63.69
C LYS A 599 -12.10 5.52 -63.23
N ARG A 600 -11.64 4.34 -63.65
CA ARG A 600 -10.24 3.90 -63.60
C ARG A 600 -9.34 4.87 -64.41
N HIS A 601 -8.14 5.24 -63.83
CA HIS A 601 -6.93 5.52 -64.60
C HIS A 601 -5.73 4.85 -63.91
N TRP A 602 -5.07 4.05 -64.69
CA TRP A 602 -3.75 3.46 -64.50
C TRP A 602 -2.66 4.57 -64.60
N TRP A 603 -1.56 4.40 -63.92
CA TRP A 603 -0.13 4.54 -64.25
C TRP A 603 0.65 4.56 -62.96
N GLN A 604 1.42 3.55 -62.65
CA GLN A 604 2.81 3.17 -62.86
C GLN A 604 3.87 4.14 -62.27
N ARG A 605 4.72 3.51 -61.40
CA ARG A 605 6.14 3.80 -61.15
C ARG A 605 6.51 5.09 -60.37
N LEU A 606 7.08 4.95 -59.18
CA LEU A 606 8.50 4.70 -58.86
C LEU A 606 8.59 4.33 -57.40
#